data_36e7bb879d9d7f82beba0a4d9c27df49
#
_entry.id   36e7bb879d9d7f82beba0a4d9c27df49
#
_cell.length_a   1.000
_cell.length_b   1.000
_cell.length_c   1.000
_cell.angle_alpha   90.00
_cell.angle_beta   90.00
_cell.angle_gamma   90.00
#
_symmetry.space_group_name_H-M   'P 1'
#
loop_
_entity.id
_entity.type
_entity.pdbx_description
1 polymer ?
#
loop_
_entity_poly.entity_id
_entity_poly.type
_entity_poly.pdbx_seq_one_letter_code
_entity_poly.pdbx_strand_id
1 'polypeptide(L)'
;MDDRAARLRQARLAAGFETAAAAAEAHGWNRNTYASNENGNAPYSWRRSRDYAAAFGVRPEWLYDAQGPATGLAAGGGGAAPIIGRVGADPGGEVLLAGGQAPPEFAPLPPGGTERAVGLRVSGHSMRGLADDGALIYFEDQRTPPSPDMLGQVVVVELDTGEVLVKRLLRGASPGRFDLESVAGPTRRDARLRWAAHITAIVPPWQARRILIQGG
;
A
#
# COMPACT_ATOMS: atom_id res chain seq x y z
N MET A 1 -27.06 -11.83 17.23
CA MET A 1 -26.12 -11.80 18.35
C MET A 1 -24.88 -11.06 17.83
N ASP A 2 -24.50 -9.99 18.46
CA ASP A 2 -23.34 -9.22 17.99
C ASP A 2 -22.08 -10.04 18.22
N ASP A 3 -21.45 -10.50 17.15
CA ASP A 3 -20.29 -11.41 17.19
C ASP A 3 -18.97 -10.69 17.52
N ARG A 4 -19.08 -9.41 17.96
CA ARG A 4 -17.95 -8.54 18.31
C ARG A 4 -17.13 -9.09 19.46
N ALA A 5 -17.81 -9.66 20.46
CA ALA A 5 -17.17 -10.31 21.61
C ALA A 5 -16.39 -11.58 21.18
N ALA A 6 -16.98 -12.39 20.31
CA ALA A 6 -16.31 -13.58 19.78
C ALA A 6 -15.06 -13.21 18.97
N ARG A 7 -15.13 -12.15 18.13
CA ARG A 7 -13.97 -11.65 17.40
C ARG A 7 -12.86 -11.12 18.33
N LEU A 8 -13.22 -10.44 19.42
CA LEU A 8 -12.26 -9.98 20.42
C LEU A 8 -11.54 -11.16 21.08
N ARG A 9 -12.29 -12.19 21.45
CA ARG A 9 -11.72 -13.42 22.00
C ARG A 9 -10.82 -14.15 21.01
N GLN A 10 -11.22 -14.23 19.74
CA GLN A 10 -10.42 -14.82 18.67
C GLN A 10 -9.10 -14.06 18.48
N ALA A 11 -9.14 -12.72 18.44
CA ALA A 11 -7.95 -11.87 18.32
C ALA A 11 -6.98 -12.08 19.48
N ARG A 12 -7.48 -12.13 20.71
CA ARG A 12 -6.67 -12.39 21.90
C ARG A 12 -5.96 -13.77 21.84
N LEU A 13 -6.69 -14.82 21.49
CA LEU A 13 -6.12 -16.16 21.37
C LEU A 13 -5.07 -16.24 20.27
N ALA A 14 -5.32 -15.60 19.11
CA ALA A 14 -4.36 -15.53 18.01
C ALA A 14 -3.09 -14.73 18.37
N ALA A 15 -3.21 -13.75 19.28
CA ALA A 15 -2.09 -13.00 19.83
C ALA A 15 -1.32 -13.75 20.94
N GLY A 16 -1.69 -15.00 21.24
CA GLY A 16 -0.99 -15.87 22.20
C GLY A 16 -1.41 -15.70 23.67
N PHE A 17 -2.46 -14.94 23.97
CA PHE A 17 -2.97 -14.80 25.33
C PHE A 17 -4.04 -15.86 25.63
N GLU A 18 -3.76 -16.82 26.48
CA GLU A 18 -4.72 -17.88 26.84
C GLU A 18 -5.93 -17.36 27.61
N THR A 19 -5.77 -16.33 28.45
CA THR A 19 -6.83 -15.80 29.30
C THR A 19 -7.06 -14.30 29.07
N ALA A 20 -8.31 -13.85 29.29
CA ALA A 20 -8.67 -12.44 29.28
C ALA A 20 -7.88 -11.63 30.34
N ALA A 21 -7.61 -12.25 31.49
CA ALA A 21 -6.86 -11.63 32.57
C ALA A 21 -5.41 -11.36 32.16
N ALA A 22 -4.74 -12.32 31.53
CA ALA A 22 -3.36 -12.18 31.03
C ALA A 22 -3.25 -11.06 29.98
N ALA A 23 -4.18 -11.00 29.04
CA ALA A 23 -4.21 -9.94 28.05
C ALA A 23 -4.41 -8.54 28.66
N ALA A 24 -5.36 -8.43 29.60
CA ALA A 24 -5.63 -7.18 30.29
C ALA A 24 -4.42 -6.69 31.09
N GLU A 25 -3.73 -7.59 31.76
CA GLU A 25 -2.53 -7.28 32.54
C GLU A 25 -1.36 -6.82 31.64
N ALA A 26 -1.09 -7.56 30.57
CA ALA A 26 -0.01 -7.23 29.63
C ALA A 26 -0.18 -5.86 28.98
N HIS A 27 -1.41 -5.42 28.76
CA HIS A 27 -1.71 -4.14 28.13
C HIS A 27 -2.18 -3.02 29.08
N GLY A 28 -2.13 -3.28 30.40
CA GLY A 28 -2.53 -2.30 31.41
C GLY A 28 -4.02 -1.94 31.39
N TRP A 29 -4.89 -2.85 30.93
CA TRP A 29 -6.33 -2.64 30.91
C TRP A 29 -7.00 -3.07 32.22
N ASN A 30 -8.15 -2.45 32.53
CA ASN A 30 -8.98 -2.93 33.64
C ASN A 30 -9.53 -4.33 33.30
N ARG A 31 -9.20 -5.33 34.14
CA ARG A 31 -9.55 -6.75 33.92
C ARG A 31 -11.05 -6.98 33.80
N ASN A 32 -11.84 -6.33 34.64
CA ASN A 32 -13.30 -6.52 34.64
C ASN A 32 -13.94 -5.91 33.37
N THR A 33 -13.48 -4.73 32.97
CA THR A 33 -13.94 -4.07 31.75
C THR A 33 -13.59 -4.89 30.51
N TYR A 34 -12.34 -5.37 30.39
CA TYR A 34 -11.93 -6.19 29.27
C TYR A 34 -12.71 -7.52 29.21
N ALA A 35 -12.80 -8.23 30.34
CA ALA A 35 -13.56 -9.48 30.42
C ALA A 35 -15.05 -9.28 30.06
N SER A 36 -15.66 -8.18 30.51
CA SER A 36 -17.05 -7.84 30.16
C SER A 36 -17.23 -7.59 28.66
N ASN A 37 -16.27 -6.94 28.01
CA ASN A 37 -16.28 -6.71 26.56
C ASN A 37 -16.12 -8.03 25.78
N GLU A 38 -15.20 -8.92 26.22
CA GLU A 38 -14.95 -10.20 25.57
C GLU A 38 -16.10 -11.22 25.77
N ASN A 39 -16.80 -11.14 26.89
CA ASN A 39 -17.95 -12.00 27.17
C ASN A 39 -19.27 -11.47 26.58
N GLY A 40 -19.25 -10.30 25.94
CA GLY A 40 -20.45 -9.68 25.35
C GLY A 40 -21.40 -9.04 26.37
N ASN A 41 -21.00 -8.97 27.66
CA ASN A 41 -21.82 -8.35 28.71
C ASN A 41 -21.87 -6.83 28.62
N ALA A 42 -20.85 -6.20 28.01
CA ALA A 42 -20.81 -4.77 27.72
C ALA A 42 -20.20 -4.55 26.33
N PRO A 43 -20.87 -3.79 25.44
CA PRO A 43 -20.30 -3.42 24.16
C PRO A 43 -19.14 -2.44 24.37
N TYR A 44 -18.09 -2.56 23.55
CA TYR A 44 -17.00 -1.61 23.53
C TYR A 44 -17.13 -0.61 22.37
N SER A 45 -16.62 0.61 22.58
CA SER A 45 -16.67 1.69 21.60
C SER A 45 -15.67 1.45 20.45
N TRP A 46 -15.85 2.18 19.33
CA TRP A 46 -14.88 2.22 18.23
C TRP A 46 -13.45 2.59 18.71
N ARG A 47 -13.33 3.54 19.62
CA ARG A 47 -12.04 3.91 20.22
C ARG A 47 -11.37 2.71 20.88
N ARG A 48 -12.12 1.95 21.69
CA ARG A 48 -11.61 0.73 22.33
C ARG A 48 -11.28 -0.37 21.34
N SER A 49 -12.03 -0.49 20.25
CA SER A 49 -11.71 -1.42 19.17
C SER A 49 -10.32 -1.14 18.59
N ARG A 50 -9.96 0.13 18.38
CA ARG A 50 -8.62 0.50 17.94
C ARG A 50 -7.53 0.11 18.92
N ASP A 51 -7.75 0.32 20.22
CA ASP A 51 -6.79 -0.05 21.27
C ASP A 51 -6.56 -1.58 21.29
N TYR A 52 -7.63 -2.36 21.24
CA TYR A 52 -7.58 -3.82 21.21
C TYR A 52 -6.97 -4.35 19.91
N ALA A 53 -7.34 -3.77 18.77
CA ALA A 53 -6.83 -4.16 17.48
C ALA A 53 -5.32 -3.93 17.35
N ALA A 54 -4.82 -2.80 17.84
CA ALA A 54 -3.39 -2.50 17.87
C ALA A 54 -2.63 -3.49 18.77
N ALA A 55 -3.20 -3.86 19.91
CA ALA A 55 -2.59 -4.79 20.85
C ALA A 55 -2.51 -6.23 20.32
N PHE A 56 -3.51 -6.66 19.56
CA PHE A 56 -3.61 -8.03 19.06
C PHE A 56 -3.21 -8.19 17.59
N GLY A 57 -2.74 -7.13 16.94
CA GLY A 57 -2.29 -7.17 15.54
C GLY A 57 -3.41 -7.48 14.54
N VAL A 58 -4.65 -7.06 14.83
CA VAL A 58 -5.81 -7.22 13.95
C VAL A 58 -6.33 -5.87 13.47
N ARG A 59 -7.24 -5.90 12.48
CA ARG A 59 -7.87 -4.68 11.96
C ARG A 59 -9.02 -4.22 12.88
N PRO A 60 -9.09 -2.93 13.24
CA PRO A 60 -10.17 -2.41 14.09
C PRO A 60 -11.55 -2.51 13.43
N GLU A 61 -11.65 -2.39 12.10
CA GLU A 61 -12.88 -2.55 11.33
C GLU A 61 -13.41 -3.98 11.41
N TRP A 62 -12.51 -4.95 11.26
CA TRP A 62 -12.87 -6.37 11.45
C TRP A 62 -13.31 -6.63 12.89
N LEU A 63 -12.56 -6.12 13.84
CA LEU A 63 -12.86 -6.34 15.25
C LEU A 63 -14.22 -5.73 15.64
N TYR A 64 -14.53 -4.54 15.12
CA TYR A 64 -15.73 -3.78 15.46
C TYR A 64 -16.97 -4.21 14.67
N ASP A 65 -16.89 -4.24 13.34
CA ASP A 65 -18.05 -4.45 12.45
C ASP A 65 -17.90 -5.64 11.49
N ALA A 66 -16.94 -6.54 11.70
CA ALA A 66 -16.63 -7.66 10.81
C ALA A 66 -16.28 -7.25 9.37
N GLN A 67 -15.82 -6.01 9.15
CA GLN A 67 -15.46 -5.54 7.82
C GLN A 67 -14.04 -5.97 7.43
N GLY A 68 -13.94 -6.76 6.38
CA GLY A 68 -12.68 -7.26 5.83
C GLY A 68 -12.04 -8.39 6.64
N PRO A 69 -10.82 -8.82 6.30
CA PRO A 69 -10.13 -9.91 6.99
C PRO A 69 -9.63 -9.49 8.38
N ALA A 70 -9.53 -10.44 9.31
CA ALA A 70 -9.06 -10.23 10.69
C ALA A 70 -7.64 -9.68 10.75
N THR A 71 -6.74 -10.29 9.96
CA THR A 71 -5.35 -9.91 9.83
C THR A 71 -5.16 -9.23 8.48
N GLY A 72 -4.60 -8.09 8.52
CA GLY A 72 -4.22 -7.27 7.39
C GLY A 72 -3.69 -6.01 8.00
N LEU A 73 -2.57 -5.51 7.53
CA LEU A 73 -1.80 -4.40 8.06
C LEU A 73 -2.62 -3.46 8.94
N ALA A 74 -2.42 -3.58 10.26
CA ALA A 74 -2.79 -2.56 11.21
C ALA A 74 -1.85 -1.37 10.97
N ALA A 75 -2.27 -0.49 10.09
CA ALA A 75 -1.71 0.86 9.97
C ALA A 75 -2.88 1.78 9.68
N GLY A 76 -3.04 2.80 10.45
CA GLY A 76 -3.99 3.90 10.30
C GLY A 76 -4.91 3.86 9.08
N GLY A 77 -6.11 3.33 9.24
CA GLY A 77 -7.24 3.43 8.31
C GLY A 77 -6.89 3.10 6.86
N GLY A 78 -6.93 1.85 6.46
CA GLY A 78 -6.78 1.64 5.05
C GLY A 78 -6.44 0.21 4.65
N GLY A 79 -7.04 -0.24 3.58
CA GLY A 79 -6.80 -1.48 2.89
C GLY A 79 -5.33 -1.74 2.51
N ALA A 80 -5.09 -2.81 1.79
CA ALA A 80 -3.80 -3.11 1.20
C ALA A 80 -3.81 -2.78 -0.30
N ALA A 81 -2.76 -2.13 -0.75
CA ALA A 81 -2.52 -1.92 -2.17
C ALA A 81 -1.80 -3.15 -2.77
N PRO A 82 -2.30 -3.74 -3.85
CA PRO A 82 -1.59 -4.79 -4.54
C PRO A 82 -0.33 -4.24 -5.21
N ILE A 83 0.75 -5.01 -5.17
CA ILE A 83 1.97 -4.73 -5.90
C ILE A 83 1.84 -5.39 -7.27
N ILE A 84 1.55 -4.58 -8.28
CA ILE A 84 1.19 -5.06 -9.62
C ILE A 84 2.39 -5.34 -10.53
N GLY A 85 3.61 -5.08 -10.05
CA GLY A 85 4.81 -5.37 -10.84
C GLY A 85 6.06 -4.65 -10.37
N ARG A 86 7.07 -4.69 -11.25
CA ARG A 86 8.33 -3.98 -11.07
C ARG A 86 8.51 -2.97 -12.19
N VAL A 87 8.95 -1.76 -11.85
CA VAL A 87 9.32 -0.74 -12.83
C VAL A 87 10.84 -0.72 -12.95
N GLY A 88 11.33 -1.00 -14.16
CA GLY A 88 12.76 -0.97 -14.46
C GLY A 88 13.25 0.46 -14.58
N ALA A 89 14.41 0.71 -14.00
CA ALA A 89 15.15 1.95 -14.14
C ALA A 89 16.36 1.79 -15.07
N ASP A 90 16.44 0.69 -15.81
CA ASP A 90 17.43 0.48 -16.86
C ASP A 90 17.00 1.15 -18.18
N PRO A 91 17.94 1.42 -19.12
CA PRO A 91 17.62 2.10 -20.39
C PRO A 91 16.56 1.41 -21.25
N GLY A 92 16.25 0.15 -20.98
CA GLY A 92 15.20 -0.64 -21.63
C GLY A 92 13.89 -0.70 -20.86
N GLY A 93 13.81 -0.16 -19.65
CA GLY A 93 12.62 0.18 -18.85
C GLY A 93 11.41 -0.77 -18.88
N GLU A 94 11.61 -2.09 -18.98
CA GLU A 94 10.48 -3.02 -18.98
C GLU A 94 9.83 -3.11 -17.59
N VAL A 95 8.52 -2.81 -17.52
CA VAL A 95 7.69 -3.28 -16.42
C VAL A 95 7.41 -4.76 -16.67
N LEU A 96 8.00 -5.58 -15.85
CA LEU A 96 7.49 -6.91 -15.66
C LEU A 96 6.26 -6.79 -14.76
N LEU A 97 5.09 -6.61 -15.37
CA LEU A 97 3.83 -6.82 -14.66
C LEU A 97 3.86 -8.24 -14.08
N ALA A 98 3.45 -8.40 -12.85
CA ALA A 98 3.37 -9.70 -12.19
C ALA A 98 2.33 -10.57 -12.91
N GLY A 99 2.74 -11.15 -14.02
CA GLY A 99 1.99 -12.11 -14.83
C GLY A 99 2.52 -13.51 -14.55
N GLY A 100 1.88 -14.20 -13.62
CA GLY A 100 2.01 -15.65 -13.48
C GLY A 100 3.11 -16.16 -12.54
N GLN A 101 2.74 -17.00 -11.58
CA GLN A 101 3.51 -17.90 -10.71
C GLN A 101 4.14 -17.34 -9.43
N ALA A 102 4.33 -16.06 -9.23
CA ALA A 102 4.70 -15.54 -7.91
C ALA A 102 3.44 -15.27 -7.09
N PRO A 103 3.41 -15.57 -5.78
CA PRO A 103 2.31 -15.18 -4.92
C PRO A 103 2.13 -13.65 -4.98
N PRO A 104 0.87 -13.15 -4.94
CA PRO A 104 0.61 -11.73 -4.99
C PRO A 104 1.26 -11.03 -3.77
N GLU A 105 1.98 -9.94 -4.02
CA GLU A 105 2.52 -9.09 -2.97
C GLU A 105 1.55 -7.95 -2.68
N PHE A 106 1.48 -7.54 -1.42
CA PHE A 106 0.67 -6.42 -0.96
C PHE A 106 1.49 -5.50 -0.06
N ALA A 107 1.06 -4.25 0.06
CA ALA A 107 1.61 -3.31 1.03
C ALA A 107 0.48 -2.42 1.59
N PRO A 108 0.65 -1.77 2.77
CA PRO A 108 -0.34 -0.84 3.30
C PRO A 108 -0.68 0.24 2.28
N LEU A 109 -1.94 0.69 2.25
CA LEU A 109 -2.29 1.91 1.51
C LEU A 109 -1.45 3.09 2.01
N PRO A 110 -0.94 3.93 1.10
CA PRO A 110 -0.25 5.15 1.49
C PRO A 110 -1.25 6.15 2.10
N PRO A 111 -0.79 7.14 2.87
CA PRO A 111 -1.64 8.22 3.33
C PRO A 111 -2.39 8.89 2.16
N GLY A 112 -3.72 8.96 2.26
CA GLY A 112 -4.57 9.50 1.20
C GLY A 112 -4.85 8.56 0.02
N GLY A 113 -4.29 7.35 0.03
CA GLY A 113 -4.58 6.34 -1.01
C GLY A 113 -6.00 5.82 -0.93
N THR A 114 -6.60 5.55 -2.08
CA THR A 114 -7.93 4.96 -2.20
C THR A 114 -7.85 3.45 -2.44
N GLU A 115 -9.00 2.78 -2.61
CA GLU A 115 -9.06 1.36 -3.00
C GLU A 115 -8.47 1.09 -4.39
N ARG A 116 -8.21 2.14 -5.19
CA ARG A 116 -7.57 2.05 -6.50
C ARG A 116 -6.04 2.17 -6.44
N ALA A 117 -5.48 2.42 -5.26
CA ALA A 117 -4.05 2.54 -5.10
C ALA A 117 -3.37 1.19 -5.38
N VAL A 118 -2.35 1.24 -6.20
CA VAL A 118 -1.49 0.11 -6.53
C VAL A 118 -0.04 0.47 -6.30
N GLY A 119 0.81 -0.55 -6.13
CA GLY A 119 2.24 -0.37 -5.95
C GLY A 119 3.08 -0.97 -7.07
N LEU A 120 4.23 -0.35 -7.34
CA LEU A 120 5.30 -0.87 -8.19
C LEU A 120 6.60 -0.91 -7.40
N ARG A 121 7.35 -2.01 -7.49
CA ARG A 121 8.72 -2.07 -6.97
C ARG A 121 9.68 -1.46 -7.98
N VAL A 122 10.54 -0.59 -7.50
CA VAL A 122 11.61 -0.01 -8.35
C VAL A 122 12.73 -1.03 -8.50
N SER A 123 13.21 -1.20 -9.73
CA SER A 123 14.38 -2.01 -10.06
C SER A 123 15.32 -1.15 -10.90
N GLY A 124 16.57 -0.94 -10.44
CA GLY A 124 17.58 -0.17 -11.16
C GLY A 124 17.78 1.26 -10.64
N HIS A 125 18.45 2.12 -11.43
CA HIS A 125 19.07 3.34 -10.91
C HIS A 125 18.71 4.65 -11.65
N SER A 126 17.82 4.63 -12.65
CA SER A 126 17.52 5.82 -13.48
C SER A 126 16.86 6.97 -12.71
N MET A 127 16.27 6.65 -11.55
CA MET A 127 15.62 7.62 -10.64
C MET A 127 16.32 7.70 -9.28
N ARG A 128 17.64 7.42 -9.25
CA ARG A 128 18.43 7.43 -8.02
C ARG A 128 18.31 8.75 -7.25
N GLY A 129 18.12 8.64 -5.94
CA GLY A 129 17.91 9.78 -5.04
C GLY A 129 16.46 10.22 -4.92
N LEU A 130 15.58 9.78 -5.83
CA LEU A 130 14.13 9.95 -5.71
C LEU A 130 13.41 8.63 -5.44
N ALA A 131 13.72 7.61 -6.23
CA ALA A 131 13.19 6.27 -6.11
C ALA A 131 14.33 5.27 -6.39
N ASP A 132 15.02 4.87 -5.33
CA ASP A 132 16.15 3.97 -5.41
C ASP A 132 15.72 2.52 -5.65
N ASP A 133 16.65 1.68 -6.11
CA ASP A 133 16.42 0.24 -6.28
C ASP A 133 15.83 -0.40 -5.02
N GLY A 134 14.74 -1.13 -5.19
CA GLY A 134 13.96 -1.73 -4.09
C GLY A 134 12.98 -0.79 -3.40
N ALA A 135 12.87 0.48 -3.79
CA ALA A 135 11.79 1.38 -3.34
C ALA A 135 10.42 0.88 -3.81
N LEU A 136 9.36 1.32 -3.14
CA LEU A 136 7.99 1.08 -3.52
C LEU A 136 7.35 2.41 -3.92
N ILE A 137 6.76 2.46 -5.11
CA ILE A 137 6.03 3.61 -5.63
C ILE A 137 4.55 3.29 -5.63
N TYR A 138 3.73 4.18 -5.09
CA TYR A 138 2.27 4.09 -5.14
C TYR A 138 1.68 5.10 -6.11
N PHE A 139 0.63 4.70 -6.80
CA PHE A 139 -0.18 5.55 -7.64
C PHE A 139 -1.62 5.01 -7.68
N GLU A 140 -2.58 5.86 -8.10
CA GLU A 140 -3.95 5.42 -8.35
C GLU A 140 -4.03 4.81 -9.76
N ASP A 141 -4.54 3.58 -9.89
CA ASP A 141 -4.70 2.90 -11.19
C ASP A 141 -5.87 3.51 -11.98
N GLN A 142 -5.73 4.80 -12.28
CA GLN A 142 -6.59 5.55 -13.18
C GLN A 142 -5.79 5.84 -14.45
N ARG A 143 -5.99 5.02 -15.47
CA ARG A 143 -5.27 5.09 -16.74
C ARG A 143 -5.82 6.20 -17.61
N THR A 144 -5.55 7.45 -17.27
CA THR A 144 -5.99 8.63 -18.01
C THR A 144 -4.88 9.20 -18.88
N PRO A 145 -5.21 9.87 -20.00
CA PRO A 145 -4.20 10.62 -20.76
C PRO A 145 -3.45 11.63 -19.88
N PRO A 146 -2.18 11.95 -20.19
CA PRO A 146 -1.43 12.96 -19.45
C PRO A 146 -2.17 14.30 -19.39
N SER A 147 -2.25 14.91 -18.21
CA SER A 147 -2.86 16.21 -17.98
C SER A 147 -1.81 17.30 -17.75
N PRO A 148 -2.14 18.59 -17.96
CA PRO A 148 -1.19 19.69 -17.85
C PRO A 148 -0.53 19.84 -16.48
N ASP A 149 -1.20 19.44 -15.40
CA ASP A 149 -0.70 19.49 -14.03
C ASP A 149 0.38 18.42 -13.76
N MET A 150 0.48 17.40 -14.60
CA MET A 150 1.53 16.38 -14.53
C MET A 150 2.87 16.88 -15.09
N LEU A 151 2.88 17.98 -15.87
CA LEU A 151 4.11 18.52 -16.46
C LEU A 151 5.07 19.01 -15.35
N GLY A 152 6.33 18.60 -15.47
CA GLY A 152 7.37 18.88 -14.50
C GLY A 152 7.36 17.91 -13.29
N GLN A 153 6.32 17.09 -13.16
CA GLN A 153 6.21 16.10 -12.07
C GLN A 153 6.85 14.77 -12.47
N VAL A 154 7.25 14.00 -11.46
CA VAL A 154 7.60 12.60 -11.66
C VAL A 154 6.33 11.77 -11.59
N VAL A 155 6.07 11.00 -12.63
CA VAL A 155 4.83 10.26 -12.85
C VAL A 155 5.13 8.83 -13.29
N VAL A 156 4.14 7.95 -13.14
CA VAL A 156 4.12 6.66 -13.82
C VAL A 156 3.46 6.86 -15.17
N VAL A 157 4.08 6.36 -16.24
CA VAL A 157 3.56 6.50 -17.62
C VAL A 157 3.59 5.16 -18.34
N GLU A 158 2.61 4.93 -19.20
CA GLU A 158 2.67 3.86 -20.20
C GLU A 158 2.84 4.45 -21.59
N LEU A 159 3.83 3.95 -22.29
CA LEU A 159 4.08 4.28 -23.70
C LEU A 159 3.08 3.57 -24.61
N ASP A 160 2.95 4.05 -25.85
CA ASP A 160 2.20 3.35 -26.90
C ASP A 160 2.77 1.96 -27.23
N THR A 161 4.05 1.72 -26.91
CA THR A 161 4.71 0.40 -27.01
C THR A 161 4.30 -0.58 -25.91
N GLY A 162 3.61 -0.12 -24.86
CA GLY A 162 3.24 -0.93 -23.69
C GLY A 162 4.27 -0.90 -22.55
N GLU A 163 5.41 -0.22 -22.72
CA GLU A 163 6.37 -0.02 -21.64
C GLU A 163 5.79 0.88 -20.56
N VAL A 164 5.94 0.52 -19.30
CA VAL A 164 5.61 1.39 -18.16
C VAL A 164 6.90 1.92 -17.52
N LEU A 165 6.97 3.23 -17.33
CA LEU A 165 8.15 3.94 -16.84
C LEU A 165 7.79 4.86 -15.69
N VAL A 166 8.78 5.17 -14.85
CA VAL A 166 8.73 6.26 -13.86
C VAL A 166 9.72 7.33 -14.35
N LYS A 167 9.20 8.49 -14.74
CA LYS A 167 9.99 9.58 -15.33
C LYS A 167 9.40 10.93 -14.96
N ARG A 168 10.22 11.99 -15.05
CA ARG A 168 9.70 13.36 -15.04
C ARG A 168 9.09 13.64 -16.39
N LEU A 169 7.83 14.07 -16.39
CA LEU A 169 7.08 14.37 -17.60
C LEU A 169 7.34 15.80 -18.02
N LEU A 170 7.88 15.98 -19.22
CA LEU A 170 8.12 17.29 -19.83
C LEU A 170 7.32 17.40 -21.14
N ARG A 171 7.08 18.64 -21.58
CA ARG A 171 6.46 18.89 -22.87
C ARG A 171 7.41 18.49 -23.99
N GLY A 172 6.96 17.70 -24.94
CA GLY A 172 7.70 17.35 -26.15
C GLY A 172 7.67 18.45 -27.20
N ALA A 173 8.38 18.24 -28.29
CA ALA A 173 8.49 19.18 -29.39
C ALA A 173 7.18 19.33 -30.17
N SER A 174 6.34 18.31 -30.23
CA SER A 174 5.09 18.29 -30.98
C SER A 174 3.86 18.16 -30.03
N PRO A 175 2.68 18.65 -30.42
CA PRO A 175 1.45 18.46 -29.67
C PRO A 175 1.17 16.97 -29.41
N GLY A 176 0.81 16.63 -28.16
CA GLY A 176 0.55 15.25 -27.75
C GLY A 176 1.79 14.36 -27.62
N ARG A 177 2.97 14.95 -27.69
CA ARG A 177 4.25 14.29 -27.43
C ARG A 177 4.87 14.80 -26.15
N PHE A 178 5.66 13.97 -25.51
CA PHE A 178 6.26 14.25 -24.22
C PHE A 178 7.73 13.83 -24.19
N ASP A 179 8.53 14.59 -23.48
CA ASP A 179 9.90 14.22 -23.13
C ASP A 179 9.88 13.58 -21.73
N LEU A 180 10.54 12.44 -21.58
CA LEU A 180 10.60 11.67 -20.36
C LEU A 180 12.02 11.74 -19.80
N GLU A 181 12.20 12.59 -18.78
CA GLU A 181 13.50 12.83 -18.17
C GLU A 181 13.79 11.80 -17.06
N SER A 182 14.99 11.24 -17.08
CA SER A 182 15.56 10.45 -16.00
C SER A 182 16.36 11.33 -15.05
N VAL A 183 16.42 11.02 -13.76
CA VAL A 183 17.33 11.68 -12.82
C VAL A 183 18.78 11.29 -13.15
N ALA A 184 19.02 10.02 -13.46
CA ALA A 184 20.32 9.50 -13.86
C ALA A 184 20.17 8.66 -15.14
N GLY A 185 20.43 9.30 -16.28
CA GLY A 185 20.32 8.63 -17.59
C GLY A 185 19.79 9.55 -18.69
N PRO A 186 19.69 9.06 -19.92
CA PRO A 186 19.25 9.86 -21.05
C PRO A 186 17.74 10.20 -20.94
N THR A 187 17.39 11.39 -21.44
CA THR A 187 16.00 11.77 -21.65
C THR A 187 15.46 11.10 -22.91
N ARG A 188 14.33 10.39 -22.79
CA ARG A 188 13.61 9.86 -23.94
C ARG A 188 12.74 10.97 -24.51
N ARG A 189 13.05 11.41 -25.70
CA ARG A 189 12.38 12.54 -26.34
C ARG A 189 11.20 12.13 -27.19
N ASP A 190 10.22 13.02 -27.27
CA ASP A 190 9.08 12.98 -28.19
C ASP A 190 8.27 11.67 -28.13
N ALA A 191 8.09 11.13 -26.90
CA ALA A 191 7.36 9.92 -26.64
C ALA A 191 5.83 10.10 -26.77
N ARG A 192 5.13 9.07 -27.23
CA ARG A 192 3.67 8.95 -27.12
C ARG A 192 3.30 8.17 -25.89
N LEU A 193 2.33 8.65 -25.13
CA LEU A 193 1.84 8.02 -23.92
C LEU A 193 0.40 7.58 -24.09
N ARG A 194 0.12 6.37 -23.63
CA ARG A 194 -1.26 5.86 -23.51
C ARG A 194 -1.94 6.48 -22.29
N TRP A 195 -1.23 6.47 -21.16
CA TRP A 195 -1.71 7.07 -19.92
C TRP A 195 -0.54 7.55 -19.06
N ALA A 196 -0.88 8.40 -18.09
CA ALA A 196 0.00 8.80 -17.02
C ALA A 196 -0.76 8.82 -15.69
N ALA A 197 -0.06 8.63 -14.57
CA ALA A 197 -0.61 8.71 -13.23
C ALA A 197 0.34 9.42 -12.28
N HIS A 198 -0.22 10.27 -11.40
CA HIS A 198 0.55 10.88 -10.32
C HIS A 198 1.04 9.83 -9.33
N ILE A 199 2.28 9.98 -8.89
CA ILE A 199 2.81 9.22 -7.75
C ILE A 199 2.21 9.79 -6.48
N THR A 200 1.53 8.96 -5.69
CA THR A 200 0.91 9.35 -4.43
C THR A 200 1.84 9.18 -3.24
N ALA A 201 2.76 8.23 -3.31
CA ALA A 201 3.79 8.04 -2.29
C ALA A 201 5.00 7.27 -2.84
N ILE A 202 6.16 7.53 -2.26
CA ILE A 202 7.38 6.75 -2.48
C ILE A 202 7.88 6.27 -1.11
N VAL A 203 8.06 4.97 -0.97
CA VAL A 203 8.57 4.35 0.24
C VAL A 203 10.00 3.88 -0.01
N PRO A 204 10.97 4.33 0.79
CA PRO A 204 12.37 3.97 0.59
C PRO A 204 12.63 2.46 0.76
N PRO A 205 13.70 1.90 0.16
CA PRO A 205 13.94 0.46 0.10
C PRO A 205 13.96 -0.24 1.46
N TRP A 206 14.53 0.42 2.47
CA TRP A 206 14.62 -0.15 3.83
C TRP A 206 13.25 -0.33 4.49
N GLN A 207 12.32 0.60 4.23
CA GLN A 207 10.95 0.55 4.73
C GLN A 207 10.08 -0.38 3.87
N ALA A 208 10.23 -0.34 2.55
CA ALA A 208 9.51 -1.21 1.61
C ALA A 208 9.66 -2.69 1.98
N ARG A 209 10.89 -3.14 2.29
CA ARG A 209 11.15 -4.52 2.75
C ARG A 209 10.42 -4.92 4.03
N ARG A 210 10.06 -3.96 4.87
CA ARG A 210 9.37 -4.21 6.16
C ARG A 210 7.86 -4.26 6.04
N ILE A 211 7.31 -3.60 5.02
CA ILE A 211 5.85 -3.45 4.85
C ILE A 211 5.28 -4.36 3.76
N LEU A 212 6.12 -4.95 2.91
CA LEU A 212 5.67 -5.91 1.90
C LEU A 212 5.23 -7.22 2.55
N ILE A 213 4.07 -7.72 2.14
CA ILE A 213 3.46 -8.95 2.61
C ILE A 213 3.22 -9.84 1.40
N GLN A 214 3.62 -11.09 1.49
CA GLN A 214 3.27 -12.11 0.50
C GLN A 214 1.87 -12.64 0.82
N GLY A 215 1.00 -12.63 -0.18
CA GLY A 215 -0.28 -13.31 -0.10
C GLY A 215 -0.04 -14.82 -0.05
N GLY A 216 -0.56 -15.46 0.99
CA GLY A 216 -0.55 -16.91 1.13
C GLY A 216 -1.58 -17.59 0.24
#